data_a8c0e88141a812da01f9b087203a5539
#
_entry.id   a8c0e88141a812da01f9b087203a5539
#
_cell.length_a   1.000
_cell.length_b   1.000
_cell.length_c   1.000
_cell.angle_alpha   90.00
_cell.angle_beta   90.00
_cell.angle_gamma   90.00
#
_symmetry.space_group_name_H-M   'P 1'
#
loop_
_entity.id
_entity.type
_entity.pdbx_description
1 polymer ?
#
loop_
_entity_poly.entity_id
_entity_poly.type
_entity_poly.pdbx_seq_one_letter_code
_entity_poly.pdbx_strand_id
1 'polypeptide(L)'
;LIFSLLRLGITIKPRHELPDTGLLFDFLEDQCNITPHEMSSVTTGYLNGVITINVLEAEPVSRVEQKVAANEAYRTVLGHMRHESGHYLWSLLKNRSHLSEKFRSLFGEENKNYSEALEVFYQEGAKPDWPENFITHYGSSHPLEDWAETWGHYLHITDGIETAK
;
A
#
# COMPACT_ATOMS: atom_id res chain seq x y z
N LEU A 1 -7.82 -5.93 8.93
CA LEU A 1 -6.43 -5.48 9.09
C LEU A 1 -5.98 -5.53 10.56
N ILE A 2 -6.57 -4.72 11.48
CA ILE A 2 -6.11 -4.64 12.89
C ILE A 2 -6.08 -6.02 13.55
N PHE A 3 -7.11 -6.82 13.36
CA PHE A 3 -7.15 -8.20 13.86
C PHE A 3 -5.96 -9.04 13.37
N SER A 4 -5.65 -8.97 12.06
CA SER A 4 -4.50 -9.69 11.46
C SER A 4 -3.18 -9.25 12.08
N LEU A 5 -2.99 -7.96 12.28
CA LEU A 5 -1.77 -7.39 12.87
C LEU A 5 -1.60 -7.81 14.34
N LEU A 6 -2.67 -7.73 15.13
CA LEU A 6 -2.64 -8.15 16.54
C LEU A 6 -2.29 -9.65 16.68
N ARG A 7 -2.80 -10.49 15.78
CA ARG A 7 -2.45 -11.92 15.75
C ARG A 7 -0.97 -12.18 15.47
N LEU A 8 -0.35 -11.34 14.66
CA LEU A 8 1.09 -11.39 14.40
C LEU A 8 1.92 -10.77 15.53
N GLY A 9 1.29 -10.36 16.64
CA GLY A 9 1.95 -9.68 17.74
C GLY A 9 2.35 -8.23 17.44
N ILE A 10 1.82 -7.65 16.36
CA ILE A 10 2.09 -6.28 15.96
C ILE A 10 1.04 -5.37 16.60
N THR A 11 1.45 -4.63 17.61
CA THR A 11 0.59 -3.65 18.27
C THR A 11 0.74 -2.29 17.59
N ILE A 12 -0.35 -1.82 17.01
CA ILE A 12 -0.43 -0.47 16.46
C ILE A 12 -1.05 0.45 17.49
N LYS A 13 -0.40 1.58 17.74
CA LYS A 13 -0.91 2.65 18.58
C LYS A 13 -1.59 3.71 17.72
N PRO A 14 -2.71 4.26 18.17
CA PRO A 14 -3.37 5.35 17.47
C PRO A 14 -2.57 6.65 17.60
N ARG A 15 -2.71 7.52 16.61
CA ARG A 15 -1.94 8.76 16.52
C ARG A 15 -2.15 9.71 17.70
N HIS A 16 -3.33 9.69 18.33
CA HIS A 16 -3.58 10.52 19.51
C HIS A 16 -2.80 10.07 20.74
N GLU A 17 -2.38 8.78 20.82
CA GLU A 17 -1.49 8.29 21.86
C GLU A 17 0.01 8.50 21.51
N LEU A 18 0.35 8.39 20.24
CA LEU A 18 1.71 8.55 19.73
C LEU A 18 1.73 9.49 18.51
N PRO A 19 1.84 10.81 18.71
CA PRO A 19 1.72 11.80 17.64
C PRO A 19 2.70 11.59 16.46
N ASP A 20 3.91 11.11 16.74
CA ASP A 20 4.98 10.96 15.74
C ASP A 20 4.95 9.62 15.00
N THR A 21 4.49 8.55 15.66
CA THR A 21 4.59 7.18 15.14
C THR A 21 3.27 6.41 15.17
N GLY A 22 2.23 6.99 15.73
CA GLY A 22 0.90 6.40 15.76
C GLY A 22 0.22 6.42 14.40
N LEU A 23 -0.69 5.47 14.18
CA LEU A 23 -1.46 5.34 12.95
C LEU A 23 -2.81 6.05 13.04
N LEU A 24 -3.17 6.72 11.96
CA LEU A 24 -4.49 7.28 11.71
C LEU A 24 -5.03 6.71 10.41
N PHE A 25 -6.33 6.38 10.38
CA PHE A 25 -7.05 6.11 9.14
C PHE A 25 -7.95 7.30 8.82
N ASP A 26 -7.87 7.77 7.59
CA ASP A 26 -8.70 8.84 7.05
C ASP A 26 -9.53 8.28 5.89
N PHE A 27 -10.86 8.43 5.98
CA PHE A 27 -11.79 7.93 4.97
C PHE A 27 -12.41 9.13 4.27
N LEU A 28 -12.01 9.34 3.03
CA LEU A 28 -12.40 10.51 2.26
C LEU A 28 -13.13 10.09 0.98
N GLU A 29 -14.01 10.96 0.52
CA GLU A 29 -14.72 10.84 -0.75
C GLU A 29 -14.27 11.97 -1.69
N ASP A 30 -14.24 11.67 -2.99
CA ASP A 30 -13.97 12.68 -4.02
C ASP A 30 -15.00 13.80 -3.91
N GLN A 31 -14.54 15.02 -3.75
CA GLN A 31 -15.44 16.17 -3.72
C GLN A 31 -15.80 16.60 -5.14
N CYS A 32 -17.05 16.35 -5.51
CA CYS A 32 -17.65 16.93 -6.71
C CYS A 32 -18.01 18.38 -6.41
N ASN A 33 -17.06 19.30 -6.54
CA ASN A 33 -17.38 20.73 -6.48
C ASN A 33 -18.19 21.13 -7.72
N ILE A 34 -19.15 22.05 -7.52
CA ILE A 34 -20.20 22.50 -8.47
C ILE A 34 -19.65 23.01 -9.81
N THR A 35 -18.35 23.09 -9.99
CA THR A 35 -17.70 23.47 -11.24
C THR A 35 -16.89 22.31 -11.81
N PRO A 36 -17.07 21.93 -13.10
CA PRO A 36 -16.40 20.78 -13.73
C PRO A 36 -14.86 20.86 -13.79
N HIS A 37 -14.25 21.91 -13.30
CA HIS A 37 -12.80 22.16 -13.37
C HIS A 37 -12.04 21.97 -12.06
N GLU A 38 -12.70 21.63 -10.95
CA GLU A 38 -12.07 21.39 -9.65
C GLU A 38 -12.53 20.05 -9.04
N MET A 39 -12.28 18.96 -9.74
CA MET A 39 -12.37 17.63 -9.13
C MET A 39 -11.07 17.38 -8.36
N SER A 40 -11.11 17.48 -7.03
CA SER A 40 -10.03 16.93 -6.23
C SER A 40 -10.28 15.44 -6.04
N SER A 41 -9.58 14.63 -6.80
CA SER A 41 -9.58 13.17 -6.63
C SER A 41 -8.80 12.81 -5.38
N VAL A 42 -9.43 12.03 -4.50
CA VAL A 42 -8.78 11.43 -3.33
C VAL A 42 -8.03 10.19 -3.78
N THR A 43 -6.73 10.14 -3.54
CA THR A 43 -5.94 8.95 -3.79
C THR A 43 -5.75 8.18 -2.49
N THR A 44 -6.06 6.87 -2.49
CA THR A 44 -5.69 5.97 -1.39
C THR A 44 -4.17 5.92 -1.30
N GLY A 45 -3.63 6.02 -0.07
CA GLY A 45 -2.18 6.04 0.12
C GLY A 45 -1.77 6.27 1.57
N TYR A 46 -0.48 6.08 1.84
CA TYR A 46 0.14 6.33 3.14
C TYR A 46 1.02 7.56 3.12
N LEU A 47 0.83 8.44 4.08
CA LEU A 47 1.71 9.59 4.29
C LEU A 47 1.85 9.92 5.79
N ASN A 48 3.08 9.91 6.30
CA ASN A 48 3.41 10.39 7.65
C ASN A 48 2.49 9.86 8.77
N GLY A 49 2.21 8.55 8.81
CA GLY A 49 1.36 7.92 9.83
C GLY A 49 -0.14 8.02 9.56
N VAL A 50 -0.54 8.53 8.39
CA VAL A 50 -1.94 8.57 7.95
C VAL A 50 -2.11 7.63 6.77
N ILE A 51 -3.05 6.70 6.87
CA ILE A 51 -3.55 5.91 5.74
C ILE A 51 -4.87 6.53 5.29
N THR A 52 -4.86 7.14 4.13
CA THR A 52 -6.06 7.68 3.48
C THR A 52 -6.69 6.60 2.61
N ILE A 53 -7.99 6.40 2.74
CA ILE A 53 -8.78 5.48 1.91
C ILE A 53 -9.85 6.28 1.18
N ASN A 54 -9.88 6.18 -0.15
CA ASN A 54 -10.99 6.69 -0.92
C ASN A 54 -12.21 5.76 -0.74
N VAL A 55 -13.29 6.25 -0.16
CA VAL A 55 -14.48 5.43 0.14
C VAL A 55 -15.19 4.95 -1.13
N LEU A 56 -14.99 5.58 -2.28
CA LEU A 56 -15.52 5.12 -3.57
C LEU A 56 -14.95 3.74 -3.98
N GLU A 57 -13.80 3.36 -3.46
CA GLU A 57 -13.24 2.02 -3.68
C GLU A 57 -14.08 0.89 -3.04
N ALA A 58 -14.95 1.22 -2.09
CA ALA A 58 -15.90 0.27 -1.52
C ALA A 58 -17.08 -0.02 -2.46
N GLU A 59 -17.35 0.86 -3.43
CA GLU A 59 -18.44 0.68 -4.39
C GLU A 59 -18.08 -0.38 -5.46
N PRO A 60 -18.95 -1.35 -5.72
CA PRO A 60 -18.68 -2.44 -6.66
C PRO A 60 -18.35 -1.97 -8.08
N VAL A 61 -19.05 -0.94 -8.58
CA VAL A 61 -18.90 -0.43 -9.94
C VAL A 61 -17.53 0.29 -10.07
N SER A 62 -17.28 1.27 -9.22
CA SER A 62 -16.01 2.03 -9.21
C SER A 62 -14.80 1.13 -9.05
N ARG A 63 -14.91 0.10 -8.18
CA ARG A 63 -13.85 -0.89 -7.97
C ARG A 63 -13.55 -1.71 -9.22
N VAL A 64 -14.59 -2.14 -9.97
CA VAL A 64 -14.40 -2.90 -11.21
C VAL A 64 -13.76 -2.05 -12.28
N GLU A 65 -14.19 -0.81 -12.44
CA GLU A 65 -13.61 0.13 -13.41
C GLU A 65 -12.13 0.39 -13.11
N GLN A 66 -11.79 0.66 -11.87
CA GLN A 66 -10.39 0.89 -11.44
C GLN A 66 -9.54 -0.38 -11.59
N LYS A 67 -10.09 -1.56 -11.26
CA LYS A 67 -9.42 -2.84 -11.44
C LYS A 67 -9.06 -3.09 -12.90
N VAL A 68 -9.97 -2.83 -13.83
CA VAL A 68 -9.75 -2.98 -15.26
C VAL A 68 -8.73 -1.96 -15.76
N ALA A 69 -8.87 -0.69 -15.35
CA ALA A 69 -7.96 0.38 -15.75
C ALA A 69 -6.52 0.15 -15.28
N ALA A 70 -6.35 -0.40 -14.07
CA ALA A 70 -5.03 -0.67 -13.50
C ALA A 70 -4.47 -2.08 -13.87
N ASN A 71 -5.25 -2.91 -14.57
CA ASN A 71 -4.91 -4.31 -14.87
C ASN A 71 -4.51 -5.11 -13.61
N GLU A 72 -5.19 -4.87 -12.49
CA GLU A 72 -4.94 -5.52 -11.20
C GLU A 72 -5.91 -6.66 -10.97
N ALA A 73 -5.40 -7.88 -10.81
CA ALA A 73 -6.22 -9.06 -10.52
C ALA A 73 -6.87 -8.99 -9.13
N TYR A 74 -6.17 -8.42 -8.16
CA TYR A 74 -6.60 -8.29 -6.76
C TYR A 74 -6.64 -6.82 -6.32
N ARG A 75 -7.85 -6.22 -6.36
CA ARG A 75 -8.10 -4.86 -5.90
C ARG A 75 -9.30 -4.85 -4.98
N THR A 76 -9.07 -4.70 -3.70
CA THR A 76 -10.09 -4.59 -2.66
C THR A 76 -9.68 -3.53 -1.63
N VAL A 77 -10.65 -2.90 -0.98
CA VAL A 77 -10.36 -1.95 0.12
C VAL A 77 -9.47 -2.58 1.20
N LEU A 78 -9.73 -3.85 1.56
CA LEU A 78 -8.89 -4.56 2.52
C LEU A 78 -7.48 -4.82 1.98
N GLY A 79 -7.35 -5.10 0.68
CA GLY A 79 -6.06 -5.23 0.01
C GLY A 79 -5.24 -3.94 0.09
N HIS A 80 -5.85 -2.80 -0.22
CA HIS A 80 -5.22 -1.49 -0.07
C HIS A 80 -4.85 -1.19 1.39
N MET A 81 -5.76 -1.41 2.34
CA MET A 81 -5.43 -1.25 3.76
C MET A 81 -4.23 -2.09 4.20
N ARG A 82 -4.09 -3.33 3.67
CA ARG A 82 -2.93 -4.18 3.93
C ARG A 82 -1.67 -3.60 3.33
N HIS A 83 -1.73 -3.19 2.06
CA HIS A 83 -0.62 -2.56 1.34
C HIS A 83 -0.13 -1.30 2.07
N GLU A 84 -1.00 -0.36 2.36
CA GLU A 84 -0.66 0.90 3.04
C GLU A 84 -0.11 0.67 4.47
N SER A 85 -0.58 -0.39 5.14
CA SER A 85 0.00 -0.78 6.42
C SER A 85 1.44 -1.27 6.29
N GLY A 86 1.86 -1.77 5.13
CA GLY A 86 3.25 -2.11 4.82
C GLY A 86 4.14 -0.87 4.83
N HIS A 87 3.74 0.20 4.15
CA HIS A 87 4.44 1.49 4.19
C HIS A 87 4.55 2.05 5.60
N TYR A 88 3.45 2.00 6.36
CA TYR A 88 3.48 2.40 7.77
C TYR A 88 4.49 1.60 8.58
N LEU A 89 4.48 0.27 8.48
CA LEU A 89 5.42 -0.58 9.22
C LEU A 89 6.86 -0.30 8.82
N TRP A 90 7.14 -0.12 7.53
CA TRP A 90 8.48 0.25 7.10
C TRP A 90 8.93 1.59 7.70
N SER A 91 8.03 2.57 7.78
CA SER A 91 8.35 3.86 8.40
C SER A 91 8.82 3.74 9.86
N LEU A 92 8.34 2.74 10.60
CA LEU A 92 8.75 2.43 11.97
C LEU A 92 10.09 1.65 12.05
N LEU A 93 10.41 0.89 11.00
CA LEU A 93 11.54 -0.04 10.98
C LEU A 93 12.80 0.55 10.33
N LYS A 94 12.66 1.46 9.38
CA LYS A 94 13.74 1.98 8.53
C LYS A 94 14.94 2.58 9.26
N ASN A 95 14.76 3.04 10.49
CA ASN A 95 15.83 3.62 11.29
C ASN A 95 16.69 2.58 12.03
N ARG A 96 16.40 1.28 11.88
CA ARG A 96 17.17 0.17 12.44
C ARG A 96 18.15 -0.34 11.39
N SER A 97 19.45 -0.06 11.53
CA SER A 97 20.47 -0.33 10.52
C SER A 97 20.43 -1.76 9.96
N HIS A 98 20.33 -2.78 10.82
CA HIS A 98 20.29 -4.17 10.39
C HIS A 98 19.01 -4.53 9.59
N LEU A 99 17.90 -3.83 9.82
CA LEU A 99 16.66 -4.04 9.05
C LEU A 99 16.73 -3.34 7.70
N SER A 100 17.33 -2.16 7.64
CA SER A 100 17.56 -1.44 6.37
C SER A 100 18.51 -2.21 5.46
N GLU A 101 19.59 -2.77 5.99
CA GLU A 101 20.50 -3.62 5.21
C GLU A 101 19.78 -4.86 4.66
N LYS A 102 18.98 -5.54 5.50
CA LYS A 102 18.19 -6.69 5.08
C LYS A 102 17.13 -6.32 4.05
N PHE A 103 16.46 -5.18 4.23
CA PHE A 103 15.50 -4.67 3.25
C PHE A 103 16.17 -4.49 1.89
N ARG A 104 17.32 -3.79 1.84
CA ARG A 104 18.05 -3.55 0.58
C ARG A 104 18.48 -4.83 -0.11
N SER A 105 18.85 -5.84 0.66
CA SER A 105 19.24 -7.15 0.12
C SER A 105 18.08 -7.91 -0.51
N LEU A 106 16.83 -7.65 -0.10
CA LEU A 106 15.64 -8.34 -0.58
C LEU A 106 14.89 -7.54 -1.65
N PHE A 107 14.70 -6.25 -1.41
CA PHE A 107 13.83 -5.39 -2.21
C PHE A 107 14.61 -4.36 -3.05
N GLY A 108 15.87 -4.11 -2.70
CA GLY A 108 16.69 -3.09 -3.36
C GLY A 108 16.72 -1.77 -2.58
N GLU A 109 17.28 -0.74 -3.21
CA GLU A 109 17.59 0.56 -2.58
C GLU A 109 16.32 1.41 -2.41
N GLU A 110 15.85 1.55 -1.18
CA GLU A 110 14.62 2.29 -0.82
C GLU A 110 14.74 3.81 -1.00
N ASN A 111 15.98 4.33 -1.09
CA ASN A 111 16.22 5.77 -1.25
C ASN A 111 16.20 6.23 -2.73
N LYS A 112 15.89 5.36 -3.68
CA LYS A 112 15.64 5.78 -5.06
C LYS A 112 14.55 6.84 -5.10
N ASN A 113 14.61 7.72 -6.11
CA ASN A 113 13.60 8.74 -6.29
C ASN A 113 12.24 8.09 -6.59
N TYR A 114 11.36 8.13 -5.60
CA TYR A 114 10.05 7.49 -5.64
C TYR A 114 9.17 8.02 -6.77
N SER A 115 9.05 9.35 -6.90
CA SER A 115 8.21 9.96 -7.92
C SER A 115 8.68 9.65 -9.33
N GLU A 116 10.00 9.72 -9.56
CA GLU A 116 10.60 9.38 -10.85
C GLU A 116 10.40 7.90 -11.21
N ALA A 117 10.56 6.99 -10.24
CA ALA A 117 10.36 5.56 -10.44
C ALA A 117 8.90 5.23 -10.82
N LEU A 118 7.93 5.86 -10.16
CA LEU A 118 6.52 5.71 -10.51
C LEU A 118 6.18 6.34 -11.87
N GLU A 119 6.74 7.50 -12.17
CA GLU A 119 6.54 8.12 -13.49
C GLU A 119 7.01 7.20 -14.62
N VAL A 120 8.21 6.64 -14.49
CA VAL A 120 8.74 5.65 -15.46
C VAL A 120 7.82 4.43 -15.55
N PHE A 121 7.37 3.90 -14.41
CA PHE A 121 6.46 2.77 -14.39
C PHE A 121 5.13 3.06 -15.12
N TYR A 122 4.54 4.24 -14.94
CA TYR A 122 3.28 4.59 -15.61
C TYR A 122 3.47 4.89 -17.11
N GLN A 123 4.65 5.32 -17.53
CA GLN A 123 4.96 5.59 -18.93
C GLN A 123 5.38 4.33 -19.70
N GLU A 124 6.20 3.48 -19.10
CA GLU A 124 6.84 2.34 -19.77
C GLU A 124 6.21 0.99 -19.39
N GLY A 125 5.43 0.96 -18.31
CA GLY A 125 4.88 -0.27 -17.74
C GLY A 125 5.83 -0.98 -16.80
N ALA A 126 5.43 -2.18 -16.37
CA ALA A 126 6.25 -3.03 -15.51
C ALA A 126 7.49 -3.56 -16.23
N LYS A 127 8.54 -3.85 -15.48
CA LYS A 127 9.75 -4.50 -16.01
C LYS A 127 9.38 -5.81 -16.70
N PRO A 128 9.99 -6.17 -17.85
CA PRO A 128 9.64 -7.39 -18.59
C PRO A 128 9.78 -8.69 -17.77
N ASP A 129 10.70 -8.70 -16.82
CA ASP A 129 11.03 -9.83 -15.94
C ASP A 129 10.29 -9.79 -14.58
N TRP A 130 9.28 -8.93 -14.43
CA TRP A 130 8.58 -8.81 -13.17
C TRP A 130 7.95 -10.13 -12.67
N PRO A 131 7.42 -11.04 -13.51
CA PRO A 131 6.80 -12.26 -13.00
C PRO A 131 7.79 -13.23 -12.32
N GLU A 132 9.09 -13.07 -12.60
CA GLU A 132 10.15 -13.91 -12.03
C GLU A 132 10.72 -13.33 -10.75
N ASN A 133 10.58 -12.00 -10.54
CA ASN A 133 11.28 -11.28 -9.49
C ASN A 133 10.36 -10.56 -8.49
N PHE A 134 9.10 -10.32 -8.84
CA PHE A 134 8.17 -9.53 -8.02
C PHE A 134 6.84 -10.26 -7.87
N ILE A 135 6.15 -10.01 -6.76
CA ILE A 135 4.85 -10.64 -6.48
C ILE A 135 3.71 -10.04 -7.33
N THR A 136 3.86 -8.78 -7.74
CA THR A 136 2.95 -8.07 -8.63
C THR A 136 3.73 -7.24 -9.63
N HIS A 137 3.08 -6.86 -10.75
CA HIS A 137 3.68 -5.94 -11.72
C HIS A 137 3.96 -4.57 -11.07
N TYR A 138 3.08 -4.11 -10.17
CA TYR A 138 3.23 -2.83 -9.46
C TYR A 138 4.42 -2.85 -8.48
N GLY A 139 4.71 -3.97 -7.84
CA GLY A 139 5.90 -4.15 -7.01
C GLY A 139 7.20 -3.87 -7.77
N SER A 140 7.23 -4.06 -9.10
CA SER A 140 8.41 -3.75 -9.91
C SER A 140 8.71 -2.25 -10.04
N SER A 141 7.80 -1.37 -9.64
CA SER A 141 7.94 0.09 -9.79
C SER A 141 8.98 0.69 -8.84
N HIS A 142 8.94 0.32 -7.56
CA HIS A 142 9.85 0.84 -6.55
C HIS A 142 10.05 -0.16 -5.39
N PRO A 143 11.22 -0.23 -4.73
CA PRO A 143 11.46 -1.11 -3.59
C PRO A 143 10.44 -0.99 -2.45
N LEU A 144 9.92 0.19 -2.19
CA LEU A 144 8.87 0.40 -1.18
C LEU A 144 7.54 -0.20 -1.59
N GLU A 145 7.23 -0.21 -2.89
CA GLU A 145 6.03 -0.85 -3.44
C GLU A 145 6.15 -2.37 -3.41
N ASP A 146 7.32 -2.91 -3.75
CA ASP A 146 7.61 -4.33 -3.64
C ASP A 146 7.44 -4.85 -2.20
N TRP A 147 7.95 -4.09 -1.23
CA TRP A 147 7.72 -4.37 0.18
C TRP A 147 6.23 -4.34 0.54
N ALA A 148 5.50 -3.30 0.15
CA ALA A 148 4.09 -3.12 0.50
C ALA A 148 3.19 -4.19 -0.14
N GLU A 149 3.46 -4.55 -1.41
CA GLU A 149 2.80 -5.65 -2.11
C GLU A 149 3.09 -6.99 -1.45
N THR A 150 4.36 -7.30 -1.16
CA THR A 150 4.76 -8.51 -0.46
C THR A 150 4.10 -8.62 0.92
N TRP A 151 4.07 -7.52 1.67
CA TRP A 151 3.39 -7.45 2.96
C TRP A 151 1.88 -7.69 2.85
N GLY A 152 1.22 -7.03 1.92
CA GLY A 152 -0.21 -7.18 1.67
C GLY A 152 -0.60 -8.63 1.33
N HIS A 153 0.19 -9.28 0.47
CA HIS A 153 0.01 -10.68 0.10
C HIS A 153 0.30 -11.63 1.26
N TYR A 154 1.35 -11.36 2.05
CA TYR A 154 1.64 -12.15 3.26
C TYR A 154 0.45 -12.16 4.23
N LEU A 155 -0.14 -10.99 4.51
CA LEU A 155 -1.33 -10.89 5.35
C LEU A 155 -2.52 -11.65 4.74
N HIS A 156 -2.73 -11.53 3.43
CA HIS A 156 -3.82 -12.21 2.74
C HIS A 156 -3.68 -13.74 2.84
N ILE A 157 -2.50 -14.28 2.56
CA ILE A 157 -2.22 -15.71 2.65
C ILE A 157 -2.41 -16.21 4.09
N THR A 158 -1.88 -15.47 5.06
CA THR A 158 -1.96 -15.85 6.47
C THR A 158 -3.41 -15.89 6.96
N ASP A 159 -4.20 -14.86 6.63
CA ASP A 159 -5.63 -14.80 6.97
C ASP A 159 -6.43 -15.91 6.25
N GLY A 160 -6.09 -16.21 4.98
CA GLY A 160 -6.74 -17.27 4.19
C GLY A 160 -6.48 -18.66 4.77
N ILE A 161 -5.24 -18.98 5.14
CA ILE A 161 -4.88 -20.25 5.76
C ILE A 161 -5.62 -20.47 7.08
N GLU A 162 -5.81 -19.42 7.87
CA GLU A 162 -6.53 -19.53 9.13
C GLU A 162 -8.03 -19.71 8.96
N THR A 163 -8.60 -19.10 7.95
CA THR A 163 -10.03 -19.26 7.66
C THR A 163 -10.34 -20.66 7.14
N ALA A 164 -9.35 -21.35 6.57
CA ALA A 164 -9.48 -22.72 6.04
C ALA A 164 -9.33 -23.83 7.09
N LYS A 165 -9.01 -23.51 8.33
CA LYS A 165 -8.93 -24.46 9.47
C LYS A 165 -10.26 -24.61 10.17
#